data_790d44ad3df6c591ee43f7cb49f94c8c
#
_entry.id   790d44ad3df6c591ee43f7cb49f94c8c
#
_cell.length_a   1.000
_cell.length_b   1.000
_cell.length_c   1.000
_cell.angle_alpha   90.00
_cell.angle_beta   90.00
_cell.angle_gamma   90.00
#
_symmetry.space_group_name_H-M   'P 1'
#
loop_
_entity.id
_entity.type
_entity.pdbx_description
1 polymer ?
#
loop_
_entity_poly.entity_id
_entity_poly.type
_entity_poly.pdbx_seq_one_letter_code
_entity_poly.pdbx_strand_id
1 'polypeptide(L)'
;SRDDYLAQLVAAGITAQPFAAAGLMLARPLPVERLPGFADGLVSVQDPGAQRAAALLDPAPGSRVLDACAAPGGKTAHLLERADLDLLALDLKPARCRRIADNLARLDLSAKIASADCARLDNWWDGRRFDAVLADVPCTASGVVRRNPDAKWLRREADIAGFAATQARILAALWQVLRPGGKLLYATCSVFPEENGGQTGEFLATHPDARRDHEEQILPSADHDGFYYCRLEKRA
;
A
#
# COMPACT_ATOMS: atom_id res chain seq x y z
N SER A 1 -6.96 -6.50 -21.86
CA SER A 1 -5.66 -7.12 -21.44
C SER A 1 -4.52 -6.12 -21.53
N ARG A 2 -3.32 -6.46 -21.00
CA ARG A 2 -2.10 -5.65 -21.13
C ARG A 2 -1.74 -5.40 -22.57
N ASP A 3 -1.82 -6.41 -23.42
CA ASP A 3 -1.44 -6.34 -24.82
C ASP A 3 -2.43 -5.49 -25.63
N ASP A 4 -3.72 -5.56 -25.32
CA ASP A 4 -4.72 -4.66 -25.92
C ASP A 4 -4.46 -3.20 -25.55
N TYR A 5 -4.07 -2.95 -24.32
CA TYR A 5 -3.76 -1.59 -23.88
C TYR A 5 -2.44 -1.09 -24.47
N LEU A 6 -1.44 -1.96 -24.64
CA LEU A 6 -0.22 -1.62 -25.35
C LEU A 6 -0.51 -1.18 -26.81
N ALA A 7 -1.42 -1.89 -27.50
CA ALA A 7 -1.86 -1.49 -28.84
C ALA A 7 -2.54 -0.12 -28.86
N GLN A 8 -3.38 0.21 -27.84
CA GLN A 8 -3.99 1.54 -27.69
C GLN A 8 -2.94 2.63 -27.49
N LEU A 9 -1.90 2.37 -26.65
CA LEU A 9 -0.80 3.32 -26.45
C LEU A 9 -0.04 3.57 -27.76
N VAL A 10 0.27 2.52 -28.51
CA VAL A 10 0.95 2.63 -29.83
C VAL A 10 0.09 3.45 -30.79
N ALA A 11 -1.21 3.20 -30.87
CA ALA A 11 -2.13 3.95 -31.71
C ALA A 11 -2.21 5.45 -31.32
N ALA A 12 -2.01 5.76 -30.02
CA ALA A 12 -1.94 7.12 -29.51
C ALA A 12 -0.52 7.75 -29.62
N GLY A 13 0.44 7.08 -30.25
CA GLY A 13 1.82 7.56 -30.36
C GLY A 13 2.61 7.53 -29.06
N ILE A 14 2.18 6.73 -28.08
CA ILE A 14 2.82 6.60 -26.77
C ILE A 14 3.66 5.32 -26.75
N THR A 15 4.98 5.49 -26.61
CA THR A 15 5.90 4.36 -26.53
C THR A 15 5.89 3.78 -25.11
N ALA A 16 5.62 2.47 -25.03
CA ALA A 16 5.64 1.71 -23.80
C ALA A 16 6.20 0.30 -24.06
N GLN A 17 6.63 -0.36 -23.00
CA GLN A 17 7.08 -1.76 -23.04
C GLN A 17 6.49 -2.55 -21.89
N PRO A 18 6.27 -3.87 -22.04
CA PRO A 18 5.85 -4.73 -20.95
C PRO A 18 6.82 -4.64 -19.77
N PHE A 19 6.25 -4.56 -18.56
CA PHE A 19 7.00 -4.50 -17.30
C PHE A 19 6.32 -5.37 -16.24
N ALA A 20 7.08 -6.23 -15.57
CA ALA A 20 6.56 -7.21 -14.63
C ALA A 20 5.40 -8.05 -15.22
N ALA A 21 4.54 -8.62 -14.37
CA ALA A 21 3.47 -9.54 -14.81
C ALA A 21 2.35 -8.83 -15.60
N ALA A 22 1.89 -7.65 -15.12
CA ALA A 22 0.71 -6.98 -15.66
C ALA A 22 0.96 -5.51 -16.06
N GLY A 23 2.13 -4.97 -15.75
CA GLY A 23 2.45 -3.56 -15.98
C GLY A 23 2.93 -3.24 -17.37
N LEU A 24 2.89 -1.94 -17.68
CA LEU A 24 3.57 -1.33 -18.82
C LEU A 24 4.42 -0.17 -18.32
N MET A 25 5.66 -0.09 -18.81
CA MET A 25 6.56 1.03 -18.53
C MET A 25 6.54 1.99 -19.71
N LEU A 26 6.16 3.25 -19.44
CA LEU A 26 6.21 4.30 -20.46
C LEU A 26 7.66 4.74 -20.70
N ALA A 27 8.06 4.96 -21.95
CA ALA A 27 9.38 5.47 -22.29
C ALA A 27 9.62 6.90 -21.78
N ARG A 28 8.55 7.67 -21.58
CA ARG A 28 8.58 9.04 -21.02
C ARG A 28 7.40 9.26 -20.09
N PRO A 29 7.60 9.99 -18.98
CA PRO A 29 6.48 10.41 -18.12
C PRO A 29 5.46 11.23 -18.89
N LEU A 30 4.18 10.98 -18.63
CA LEU A 30 3.05 11.72 -19.21
C LEU A 30 2.07 12.08 -18.09
N PRO A 31 1.37 13.25 -18.21
CA PRO A 31 0.18 13.51 -17.41
C PRO A 31 -0.85 12.39 -17.60
N VAL A 32 -1.51 11.96 -16.54
CA VAL A 32 -2.45 10.82 -16.56
C VAL A 32 -3.65 11.08 -17.47
N GLU A 33 -4.02 12.34 -17.66
CA GLU A 33 -5.11 12.78 -18.54
C GLU A 33 -4.83 12.51 -20.02
N ARG A 34 -3.57 12.27 -20.35
CA ARG A 34 -3.13 11.91 -21.72
C ARG A 34 -3.08 10.40 -21.96
N LEU A 35 -3.29 9.60 -20.94
CA LEU A 35 -3.34 8.15 -21.09
C LEU A 35 -4.71 7.72 -21.61
N PRO A 36 -4.79 7.00 -22.73
CA PRO A 36 -6.06 6.50 -23.27
C PRO A 36 -6.85 5.72 -22.20
N GLY A 37 -8.12 6.05 -22.02
CA GLY A 37 -9.01 5.34 -21.10
C GLY A 37 -8.67 5.49 -19.60
N PHE A 38 -7.78 6.40 -19.21
CA PHE A 38 -7.51 6.62 -17.77
C PHE A 38 -8.75 7.13 -17.04
N ALA A 39 -9.45 8.11 -17.62
CA ALA A 39 -10.70 8.64 -17.06
C ALA A 39 -11.79 7.57 -16.98
N ASP A 40 -11.79 6.62 -17.92
CA ASP A 40 -12.76 5.52 -18.02
C ASP A 40 -12.39 4.30 -17.16
N GLY A 41 -11.35 4.42 -16.34
CA GLY A 41 -10.95 3.35 -15.41
C GLY A 41 -10.19 2.17 -16.03
N LEU A 42 -9.79 2.25 -17.31
CA LEU A 42 -9.12 1.12 -17.98
C LEU A 42 -7.73 0.82 -17.41
N VAL A 43 -7.09 1.80 -16.78
CA VAL A 43 -5.72 1.67 -16.24
C VAL A 43 -5.54 2.45 -14.96
N SER A 44 -4.58 2.00 -14.17
CA SER A 44 -4.07 2.69 -12.97
C SER A 44 -2.58 3.00 -13.14
N VAL A 45 -2.12 4.09 -12.52
CA VAL A 45 -0.70 4.42 -12.43
C VAL A 45 -0.21 4.09 -11.02
N GLN A 46 0.74 3.18 -10.94
CA GLN A 46 1.31 2.75 -9.66
C GLN A 46 2.78 2.39 -9.84
N ASP A 47 3.63 2.83 -8.90
CA ASP A 47 5.03 2.45 -8.90
C ASP A 47 5.21 0.92 -8.84
N PRO A 48 6.14 0.33 -9.60
CA PRO A 48 6.36 -1.12 -9.62
C PRO A 48 6.62 -1.72 -8.24
N GLY A 49 7.36 -1.00 -7.39
CA GLY A 49 7.57 -1.42 -6.00
C GLY A 49 6.26 -1.47 -5.22
N ALA A 50 5.38 -0.47 -5.37
CA ALA A 50 4.08 -0.41 -4.71
C ALA A 50 3.10 -1.51 -5.16
N GLN A 51 3.21 -1.99 -6.40
CA GLN A 51 2.37 -3.08 -6.93
C GLN A 51 2.56 -4.41 -6.19
N ARG A 52 3.69 -4.59 -5.51
CA ARG A 52 3.98 -5.83 -4.77
C ARG A 52 3.06 -6.05 -3.57
N ALA A 53 2.55 -4.97 -2.97
CA ALA A 53 1.72 -5.04 -1.75
C ALA A 53 0.52 -5.97 -1.89
N ALA A 54 -0.28 -5.83 -2.95
CA ALA A 54 -1.46 -6.66 -3.15
C ALA A 54 -1.12 -8.14 -3.38
N ALA A 55 -0.02 -8.41 -4.12
CA ALA A 55 0.44 -9.77 -4.36
C ALA A 55 1.05 -10.42 -3.10
N LEU A 56 1.73 -9.64 -2.25
CA LEU A 56 2.31 -10.15 -1.01
C LEU A 56 1.25 -10.43 0.06
N LEU A 57 0.23 -9.57 0.19
CA LEU A 57 -0.87 -9.82 1.14
C LEU A 57 -1.74 -10.98 0.69
N ASP A 58 -2.06 -11.04 -0.61
CA ASP A 58 -2.81 -12.10 -1.31
C ASP A 58 -4.00 -12.64 -0.50
N PRO A 59 -5.00 -11.78 -0.21
CA PRO A 59 -6.18 -12.21 0.53
C PRO A 59 -7.05 -13.14 -0.34
N ALA A 60 -7.61 -14.18 0.28
CA ALA A 60 -8.54 -15.07 -0.42
C ALA A 60 -9.85 -14.34 -0.79
N PRO A 61 -10.53 -14.70 -1.90
CA PRO A 61 -11.86 -14.17 -2.20
C PRO A 61 -12.82 -14.34 -1.02
N GLY A 62 -13.67 -13.33 -0.79
CA GLY A 62 -14.58 -13.27 0.34
C GLY A 62 -13.96 -12.86 1.68
N SER A 63 -12.64 -12.66 1.73
CA SER A 63 -11.95 -12.21 2.95
C SER A 63 -12.39 -10.82 3.39
N ARG A 64 -12.42 -10.62 4.70
CA ARG A 64 -12.56 -9.31 5.31
C ARG A 64 -11.19 -8.65 5.46
N VAL A 65 -10.97 -7.57 4.74
CA VAL A 65 -9.66 -6.91 4.60
C VAL A 65 -9.70 -5.48 5.14
N LEU A 66 -8.64 -5.08 5.82
CA LEU A 66 -8.41 -3.69 6.23
C LEU A 66 -7.20 -3.13 5.46
N ASP A 67 -7.38 -1.98 4.81
CA ASP A 67 -6.29 -1.12 4.33
C ASP A 67 -6.22 0.09 5.29
N ALA A 68 -5.22 0.09 6.18
CA ALA A 68 -5.22 0.93 7.37
C ALA A 68 -4.72 2.37 7.16
N CYS A 69 -3.99 2.64 6.09
CA CYS A 69 -3.48 3.97 5.72
C CYS A 69 -3.63 4.15 4.19
N ALA A 70 -4.88 4.02 3.72
CA ALA A 70 -5.22 3.64 2.37
C ALA A 70 -4.98 4.71 1.29
N ALA A 71 -5.01 6.01 1.67
CA ALA A 71 -4.98 7.07 0.66
C ALA A 71 -3.64 7.19 -0.07
N PRO A 72 -3.70 7.38 -1.38
CA PRO A 72 -4.84 7.79 -2.23
C PRO A 72 -5.72 6.65 -2.79
N GLY A 73 -5.57 5.39 -2.33
CA GLY A 73 -6.41 4.29 -2.74
C GLY A 73 -5.82 3.36 -3.82
N GLY A 74 -4.57 3.56 -4.23
CA GLY A 74 -3.96 2.73 -5.27
C GLY A 74 -3.73 1.27 -4.85
N LYS A 75 -3.34 1.03 -3.58
CA LYS A 75 -3.20 -0.33 -3.04
C LYS A 75 -4.57 -0.95 -2.75
N THR A 76 -5.53 -0.14 -2.25
CA THR A 76 -6.94 -0.52 -2.06
C THR A 76 -7.54 -1.04 -3.37
N ALA A 77 -7.43 -0.25 -4.46
CA ALA A 77 -7.92 -0.62 -5.78
C ALA A 77 -7.27 -1.92 -6.27
N HIS A 78 -5.95 -2.04 -6.16
CA HIS A 78 -5.22 -3.22 -6.60
C HIS A 78 -5.64 -4.49 -5.83
N LEU A 79 -5.96 -4.40 -4.53
CA LEU A 79 -6.51 -5.52 -3.76
C LEU A 79 -7.88 -5.94 -4.31
N LEU A 80 -8.77 -4.98 -4.58
CA LEU A 80 -10.12 -5.21 -5.12
C LEU A 80 -10.10 -5.75 -6.56
N GLU A 81 -9.14 -5.33 -7.38
CA GLU A 81 -8.94 -5.86 -8.74
C GLU A 81 -8.51 -7.35 -8.75
N ARG A 82 -7.89 -7.82 -7.66
CA ARG A 82 -7.40 -9.21 -7.55
C ARG A 82 -8.44 -10.18 -7.00
N ALA A 83 -9.34 -9.72 -6.13
CA ALA A 83 -10.34 -10.60 -5.49
C ALA A 83 -11.56 -9.78 -5.02
N ASP A 84 -12.71 -10.45 -4.97
CA ASP A 84 -13.91 -9.92 -4.30
C ASP A 84 -13.69 -9.93 -2.78
N LEU A 85 -13.74 -8.76 -2.13
CA LEU A 85 -13.35 -8.56 -0.72
C LEU A 85 -14.36 -7.70 0.04
N ASP A 86 -14.64 -8.05 1.33
CA ASP A 86 -15.25 -7.09 2.28
C ASP A 86 -14.15 -6.15 2.80
N LEU A 87 -13.83 -5.10 2.02
CA LEU A 87 -12.71 -4.22 2.28
C LEU A 87 -13.14 -2.93 2.99
N LEU A 88 -12.45 -2.63 4.11
CA LEU A 88 -12.49 -1.33 4.79
C LEU A 88 -11.20 -0.57 4.53
N ALA A 89 -11.29 0.60 3.92
CA ALA A 89 -10.19 1.53 3.71
C ALA A 89 -10.24 2.65 4.75
N LEU A 90 -9.17 2.82 5.53
CA LEU A 90 -9.04 3.90 6.52
C LEU A 90 -7.97 4.89 6.09
N ASP A 91 -8.21 6.17 6.34
CA ASP A 91 -7.18 7.19 6.36
C ASP A 91 -7.51 8.25 7.42
N LEU A 92 -6.48 8.86 7.99
CA LEU A 92 -6.65 9.83 9.07
C LEU A 92 -7.41 11.09 8.63
N LYS A 93 -7.25 11.53 7.37
CA LYS A 93 -7.75 12.83 6.90
C LYS A 93 -8.96 12.66 5.95
N PRO A 94 -10.11 13.31 6.24
CA PRO A 94 -11.30 13.24 5.37
C PRO A 94 -11.02 13.63 3.92
N ALA A 95 -10.14 14.61 3.69
CA ALA A 95 -9.75 15.01 2.33
C ALA A 95 -8.99 13.92 1.58
N ARG A 96 -8.24 13.07 2.29
CA ARG A 96 -7.55 11.92 1.70
C ARG A 96 -8.53 10.77 1.43
N CYS A 97 -9.52 10.57 2.30
CA CYS A 97 -10.59 9.58 2.08
C CYS A 97 -11.38 9.89 0.81
N ARG A 98 -11.64 11.18 0.50
CA ARG A 98 -12.26 11.55 -0.79
C ARG A 98 -11.46 11.08 -1.99
N ARG A 99 -10.13 11.18 -1.95
CA ARG A 99 -9.27 10.66 -3.05
C ARG A 99 -9.38 9.15 -3.23
N ILE A 100 -9.58 8.39 -2.14
CA ILE A 100 -9.85 6.95 -2.23
C ILE A 100 -11.17 6.74 -2.96
N ALA A 101 -12.24 7.44 -2.54
CA ALA A 101 -13.56 7.32 -3.15
C ALA A 101 -13.53 7.68 -4.65
N ASP A 102 -12.90 8.79 -5.01
CA ASP A 102 -12.77 9.24 -6.40
C ASP A 102 -12.02 8.22 -7.26
N ASN A 103 -10.92 7.64 -6.73
CA ASN A 103 -10.15 6.65 -7.45
C ASN A 103 -10.92 5.33 -7.62
N LEU A 104 -11.60 4.85 -6.59
CA LEU A 104 -12.43 3.64 -6.68
C LEU A 104 -13.61 3.84 -7.64
N ALA A 105 -14.30 4.99 -7.58
CA ALA A 105 -15.39 5.31 -8.50
C ALA A 105 -14.92 5.34 -9.96
N ARG A 106 -13.74 5.92 -10.23
CA ARG A 106 -13.14 5.93 -11.57
C ARG A 106 -12.87 4.51 -12.11
N LEU A 107 -12.53 3.56 -11.23
CA LEU A 107 -12.19 2.18 -11.57
C LEU A 107 -13.38 1.22 -11.52
N ASP A 108 -14.60 1.73 -11.27
CA ASP A 108 -15.82 0.94 -11.03
C ASP A 108 -15.64 -0.09 -9.90
N LEU A 109 -14.91 0.31 -8.85
CA LEU A 109 -14.66 -0.49 -7.66
C LEU A 109 -15.36 0.13 -6.45
N SER A 110 -15.66 -0.69 -5.44
CA SER A 110 -16.30 -0.23 -4.21
C SER A 110 -15.65 -0.80 -2.96
N ALA A 111 -15.56 0.02 -1.91
CA ALA A 111 -15.15 -0.40 -0.57
C ALA A 111 -15.84 0.48 0.46
N LYS A 112 -15.85 0.02 1.72
CA LYS A 112 -16.18 0.90 2.85
C LYS A 112 -15.01 1.83 3.10
N ILE A 113 -15.27 3.14 3.24
CA ILE A 113 -14.23 4.14 3.48
C ILE A 113 -14.57 4.87 4.77
N ALA A 114 -13.62 4.99 5.67
CA ALA A 114 -13.80 5.76 6.91
C ALA A 114 -12.59 6.64 7.21
N SER A 115 -12.86 7.82 7.80
CA SER A 115 -11.80 8.70 8.27
C SER A 115 -11.59 8.51 9.76
N ALA A 116 -10.47 7.89 10.13
CA ALA A 116 -10.10 7.62 11.51
C ALA A 116 -8.59 7.43 11.69
N ASP A 117 -8.08 7.63 12.91
CA ASP A 117 -6.76 7.13 13.31
C ASP A 117 -6.86 5.61 13.49
N CYS A 118 -6.22 4.86 12.62
CA CYS A 118 -6.25 3.39 12.65
C CYS A 118 -5.72 2.79 13.96
N ALA A 119 -4.94 3.54 14.74
CA ALA A 119 -4.46 3.13 16.05
C ALA A 119 -5.47 3.41 17.20
N ARG A 120 -6.60 4.06 16.92
CA ARG A 120 -7.68 4.31 17.89
C ARG A 120 -8.89 3.44 17.58
N LEU A 121 -8.83 2.18 17.98
CA LEU A 121 -9.80 1.15 17.61
C LEU A 121 -11.25 1.51 17.94
N ASP A 122 -11.49 2.17 19.07
CA ASP A 122 -12.82 2.57 19.53
C ASP A 122 -13.56 3.53 18.57
N ASN A 123 -12.81 4.18 17.65
CA ASN A 123 -13.38 5.17 16.75
C ASN A 123 -13.90 4.57 15.43
N TRP A 124 -13.55 3.31 15.11
CA TRP A 124 -13.86 2.75 13.80
C TRP A 124 -14.09 1.23 13.78
N TRP A 125 -13.55 0.48 14.74
CA TRP A 125 -13.64 -0.98 14.73
C TRP A 125 -14.99 -1.46 15.30
N ASP A 126 -15.65 -2.31 14.54
CA ASP A 126 -16.97 -2.89 14.89
C ASP A 126 -16.90 -4.17 15.74
N GLY A 127 -15.71 -4.54 16.25
CA GLY A 127 -15.48 -5.75 17.05
C GLY A 127 -15.25 -7.02 16.21
N ARG A 128 -15.49 -7.01 14.89
CA ARG A 128 -15.25 -8.15 13.99
C ARG A 128 -13.81 -8.11 13.48
N ARG A 129 -13.10 -9.21 13.66
CA ARG A 129 -11.70 -9.31 13.22
C ARG A 129 -11.58 -9.41 11.71
N PHE A 130 -10.40 -9.00 11.20
CA PHE A 130 -10.03 -9.06 9.80
C PHE A 130 -9.24 -10.33 9.48
N ASP A 131 -9.41 -10.88 8.28
CA ASP A 131 -8.63 -11.99 7.74
C ASP A 131 -7.25 -11.52 7.30
N ALA A 132 -7.19 -10.30 6.73
CA ALA A 132 -5.96 -9.70 6.28
C ALA A 132 -5.94 -8.18 6.56
N VAL A 133 -4.76 -7.64 6.84
CA VAL A 133 -4.53 -6.22 7.09
C VAL A 133 -3.35 -5.75 6.25
N LEU A 134 -3.56 -4.69 5.45
CA LEU A 134 -2.50 -3.91 4.84
C LEU A 134 -2.20 -2.69 5.73
N ALA A 135 -0.98 -2.59 6.21
CA ALA A 135 -0.46 -1.49 7.00
C ALA A 135 0.63 -0.74 6.22
N ASP A 136 0.22 0.04 5.19
CA ASP A 136 1.10 0.94 4.44
C ASP A 136 1.29 2.23 5.24
N VAL A 137 2.12 2.13 6.28
CA VAL A 137 2.18 3.11 7.36
C VAL A 137 2.87 4.41 6.95
N PRO A 138 2.52 5.56 7.58
CA PRO A 138 3.26 6.81 7.38
C PRO A 138 4.72 6.61 7.78
N CYS A 139 5.63 7.10 6.93
CA CYS A 139 7.08 6.97 7.08
C CYS A 139 7.80 8.22 6.56
N THR A 140 9.12 8.26 6.69
CA THR A 140 9.95 9.35 6.15
C THR A 140 9.84 9.51 4.64
N ALA A 141 9.38 8.48 3.92
CA ALA A 141 9.33 8.45 2.46
C ALA A 141 10.71 8.63 1.80
N SER A 142 11.77 8.17 2.47
CA SER A 142 13.14 8.27 1.97
C SER A 142 13.41 7.40 0.72
N GLY A 143 12.57 6.41 0.46
CA GLY A 143 12.67 5.57 -0.73
C GLY A 143 12.11 6.19 -2.02
N VAL A 144 11.35 7.31 -1.93
CA VAL A 144 10.72 7.95 -3.11
C VAL A 144 11.50 9.16 -3.63
N VAL A 145 12.78 9.29 -3.27
CA VAL A 145 13.63 10.43 -3.64
C VAL A 145 13.83 10.59 -5.15
N ARG A 146 13.66 9.53 -5.92
CA ARG A 146 13.70 9.57 -7.38
C ARG A 146 12.64 10.52 -7.95
N ARG A 147 11.41 10.46 -7.42
CA ARG A 147 10.28 11.28 -7.85
C ARG A 147 10.13 12.57 -7.03
N ASN A 148 10.61 12.55 -5.79
CA ASN A 148 10.53 13.65 -4.84
C ASN A 148 11.94 13.94 -4.29
N PRO A 149 12.85 14.53 -5.08
CA PRO A 149 14.25 14.74 -4.69
C PRO A 149 14.43 15.71 -3.51
N ASP A 150 13.45 16.56 -3.24
CA ASP A 150 13.37 17.44 -2.10
C ASP A 150 13.20 16.70 -0.77
N ALA A 151 12.66 15.50 -0.78
CA ALA A 151 12.46 14.69 0.43
C ALA A 151 13.76 14.52 1.24
N LYS A 152 14.89 14.32 0.58
CA LYS A 152 16.20 14.17 1.23
C LYS A 152 16.68 15.43 1.98
N TRP A 153 16.18 16.62 1.60
CA TRP A 153 16.54 17.87 2.22
C TRP A 153 15.56 18.30 3.32
N LEU A 154 14.31 17.85 3.21
CA LEU A 154 13.24 18.20 4.15
C LEU A 154 13.21 17.28 5.38
N ARG A 155 13.78 16.07 5.29
CA ARG A 155 13.81 15.12 6.41
C ARG A 155 14.94 15.40 7.37
N ARG A 156 14.64 15.30 8.67
CA ARG A 156 15.59 15.42 9.77
C ARG A 156 15.76 14.08 10.45
N GLU A 157 16.89 13.85 11.09
CA GLU A 157 17.14 12.62 11.85
C GLU A 157 16.05 12.37 12.92
N ALA A 158 15.63 13.44 13.62
CA ALA A 158 14.57 13.34 14.62
C ALA A 158 13.21 12.86 14.04
N ASP A 159 12.94 13.05 12.75
CA ASP A 159 11.71 12.60 12.11
C ASP A 159 11.65 11.08 12.07
N ILE A 160 12.79 10.38 11.93
CA ILE A 160 12.88 8.92 11.88
C ILE A 160 12.31 8.32 13.16
N ALA A 161 12.80 8.77 14.33
CA ALA A 161 12.30 8.30 15.62
C ALA A 161 10.80 8.59 15.82
N GLY A 162 10.31 9.75 15.36
CA GLY A 162 8.90 10.12 15.43
C GLY A 162 8.00 9.21 14.58
N PHE A 163 8.44 8.87 13.36
CA PHE A 163 7.73 7.93 12.50
C PHE A 163 7.78 6.52 13.07
N ALA A 164 8.94 6.04 13.53
CA ALA A 164 9.08 4.72 14.14
C ALA A 164 8.14 4.54 15.34
N ALA A 165 8.06 5.51 16.24
CA ALA A 165 7.12 5.50 17.36
C ALA A 165 5.64 5.45 16.90
N THR A 166 5.29 6.17 15.84
CA THR A 166 3.95 6.14 15.25
C THR A 166 3.64 4.78 14.64
N GLN A 167 4.60 4.20 13.93
CA GLN A 167 4.49 2.89 13.29
C GLN A 167 4.33 1.78 14.32
N ALA A 168 5.09 1.81 15.44
CA ALA A 168 4.94 0.87 16.54
C ALA A 168 3.52 0.87 17.10
N ARG A 169 2.96 2.07 17.35
CA ARG A 169 1.60 2.24 17.86
C ARG A 169 0.55 1.70 16.88
N ILE A 170 0.72 1.98 15.59
CA ILE A 170 -0.18 1.49 14.54
C ILE A 170 -0.11 -0.03 14.47
N LEU A 171 1.08 -0.62 14.39
CA LEU A 171 1.27 -2.06 14.26
C LEU A 171 0.65 -2.82 15.44
N ALA A 172 0.88 -2.35 16.67
CA ALA A 172 0.30 -2.92 17.89
C ALA A 172 -1.24 -2.87 17.91
N ALA A 173 -1.85 -1.77 17.44
CA ALA A 173 -3.30 -1.66 17.35
C ALA A 173 -3.88 -2.58 16.27
N LEU A 174 -3.28 -2.61 15.08
CA LEU A 174 -3.73 -3.43 13.97
C LEU A 174 -3.60 -4.92 14.24
N TRP A 175 -2.62 -5.33 15.06
CA TRP A 175 -2.48 -6.71 15.50
C TRP A 175 -3.67 -7.21 16.32
N GLN A 176 -4.31 -6.33 17.10
CA GLN A 176 -5.47 -6.70 17.92
C GLN A 176 -6.70 -7.03 17.08
N VAL A 177 -6.87 -6.36 15.95
CA VAL A 177 -8.03 -6.56 15.06
C VAL A 177 -7.84 -7.69 14.06
N LEU A 178 -6.63 -8.25 13.95
CA LEU A 178 -6.34 -9.40 13.11
C LEU A 178 -6.79 -10.69 13.80
N ARG A 179 -7.46 -11.60 13.07
CA ARG A 179 -7.82 -12.91 13.61
C ARG A 179 -6.60 -13.85 13.75
N PRO A 180 -6.68 -14.87 14.61
CA PRO A 180 -5.74 -16.00 14.54
C PRO A 180 -5.76 -16.63 13.13
N GLY A 181 -4.58 -16.97 12.59
CA GLY A 181 -4.40 -17.42 11.20
C GLY A 181 -4.52 -16.31 10.16
N GLY A 182 -4.74 -15.05 10.58
CA GLY A 182 -4.77 -13.90 9.67
C GLY A 182 -3.37 -13.40 9.30
N LYS A 183 -3.29 -12.60 8.24
CA LYS A 183 -2.04 -12.02 7.71
C LYS A 183 -2.04 -10.50 7.84
N LEU A 184 -0.94 -9.92 8.28
CA LEU A 184 -0.70 -8.48 8.26
C LEU A 184 0.52 -8.21 7.38
N LEU A 185 0.35 -7.38 6.36
CA LEU A 185 1.45 -6.86 5.56
C LEU A 185 1.81 -5.46 6.05
N TYR A 186 2.93 -5.35 6.72
CA TYR A 186 3.55 -4.08 7.07
C TYR A 186 4.34 -3.58 5.87
N ALA A 187 4.14 -2.32 5.50
CA ALA A 187 4.81 -1.69 4.36
C ALA A 187 5.21 -0.25 4.67
N THR A 188 6.38 0.15 4.16
CA THR A 188 6.84 1.53 4.12
C THR A 188 7.46 1.85 2.77
N CYS A 189 7.55 3.12 2.42
CA CYS A 189 8.42 3.60 1.36
C CYS A 189 9.70 4.26 1.94
N SER A 190 10.23 3.70 3.01
CA SER A 190 11.47 4.13 3.66
C SER A 190 12.63 3.17 3.34
N VAL A 191 13.85 3.70 3.38
CA VAL A 191 15.09 2.91 3.33
C VAL A 191 15.76 2.80 4.70
N PHE A 192 15.21 3.43 5.74
CA PHE A 192 15.78 3.43 7.08
C PHE A 192 15.43 2.15 7.86
N PRO A 193 16.43 1.46 8.41
CA PRO A 193 16.20 0.23 9.19
C PRO A 193 15.26 0.42 10.39
N GLU A 194 15.28 1.59 11.02
CA GLU A 194 14.47 1.95 12.19
C GLU A 194 12.97 1.94 11.88
N GLU A 195 12.60 2.24 10.64
CA GLU A 195 11.21 2.20 10.16
C GLU A 195 10.83 0.85 9.57
N ASN A 196 11.80 -0.03 9.32
CA ASN A 196 11.68 -1.27 8.55
C ASN A 196 11.99 -2.51 9.41
N GLY A 197 13.12 -3.18 9.18
CA GLY A 197 13.51 -4.41 9.87
C GLY A 197 13.68 -4.23 11.39
N GLY A 198 14.15 -3.06 11.85
CA GLY A 198 14.20 -2.72 13.26
C GLY A 198 12.81 -2.73 13.89
N GLN A 199 11.86 -2.00 13.27
CA GLN A 199 10.47 -1.91 13.73
C GLN A 199 9.79 -3.28 13.81
N THR A 200 9.90 -4.09 12.76
CA THR A 200 9.27 -5.42 12.73
C THR A 200 9.99 -6.44 13.62
N GLY A 201 11.29 -6.27 13.83
CA GLY A 201 12.08 -7.08 14.77
C GLY A 201 11.68 -6.85 16.23
N GLU A 202 11.54 -5.59 16.65
CA GLU A 202 11.04 -5.22 17.99
C GLU A 202 9.60 -5.72 18.22
N PHE A 203 8.76 -5.62 17.20
CA PHE A 203 7.40 -6.14 17.26
C PHE A 203 7.39 -7.66 17.50
N LEU A 204 8.16 -8.42 16.73
CA LEU A 204 8.26 -9.88 16.88
C LEU A 204 8.83 -10.30 18.25
N ALA A 205 9.75 -9.55 18.81
CA ALA A 205 10.32 -9.84 20.13
C ALA A 205 9.28 -9.71 21.27
N THR A 206 8.24 -8.89 21.06
CA THR A 206 7.19 -8.63 22.07
C THR A 206 5.86 -9.33 21.76
N HIS A 207 5.71 -9.96 20.61
CA HIS A 207 4.50 -10.65 20.18
C HIS A 207 4.80 -12.11 19.78
N PRO A 208 4.84 -13.05 20.76
CA PRO A 208 5.18 -14.45 20.50
C PRO A 208 4.16 -15.18 19.61
N ASP A 209 2.95 -14.63 19.48
CA ASP A 209 1.92 -15.07 18.55
C ASP A 209 2.14 -14.58 17.11
N ALA A 210 3.13 -13.73 16.86
CA ALA A 210 3.50 -13.29 15.52
C ALA A 210 4.57 -14.18 14.90
N ARG A 211 4.39 -14.52 13.62
CA ARG A 211 5.40 -15.21 12.81
C ARG A 211 5.65 -14.42 11.54
N ARG A 212 6.89 -14.06 11.27
CA ARG A 212 7.29 -13.48 9.99
C ARG A 212 7.45 -14.59 8.96
N ASP A 213 6.74 -14.53 7.85
CA ASP A 213 6.82 -15.49 6.75
C ASP A 213 7.39 -14.87 5.46
N HIS A 214 7.47 -13.53 5.39
CA HIS A 214 8.13 -12.81 4.30
C HIS A 214 8.72 -11.50 4.79
N GLU A 215 9.91 -11.15 4.30
CA GLU A 215 10.55 -9.86 4.51
C GLU A 215 11.39 -9.49 3.30
N GLU A 216 11.29 -8.26 2.83
CA GLU A 216 12.15 -7.74 1.78
C GLU A 216 12.33 -6.23 1.87
N GLN A 217 13.54 -5.76 1.56
CA GLN A 217 13.87 -4.37 1.34
C GLN A 217 14.17 -4.17 -0.14
N ILE A 218 13.38 -3.32 -0.79
CA ILE A 218 13.59 -2.89 -2.18
C ILE A 218 14.26 -1.52 -2.12
N LEU A 219 15.47 -1.40 -2.61
CA LEU A 219 16.15 -0.11 -2.70
C LEU A 219 15.68 0.65 -3.96
N PRO A 220 15.67 2.00 -3.93
CA PRO A 220 15.33 2.78 -5.12
C PRO A 220 16.26 2.46 -6.30
N SER A 221 15.70 2.42 -7.49
CA SER A 221 16.43 2.22 -8.75
C SER A 221 16.02 3.25 -9.81
N ALA A 222 16.49 3.11 -11.04
CA ALA A 222 16.00 3.92 -12.15
C ALA A 222 14.52 3.68 -12.45
N ASP A 223 14.02 2.47 -12.21
CA ASP A 223 12.71 2.02 -12.66
C ASP A 223 11.64 2.02 -11.57
N HIS A 224 12.01 1.99 -10.29
CA HIS A 224 11.08 1.95 -9.16
C HIS A 224 11.60 2.69 -7.93
N ASP A 225 10.67 3.08 -7.07
CA ASP A 225 10.97 3.62 -5.75
C ASP A 225 11.41 2.52 -4.77
N GLY A 226 11.95 2.95 -3.63
CA GLY A 226 12.29 2.06 -2.52
C GLY A 226 11.05 1.72 -1.68
N PHE A 227 10.96 0.46 -1.28
CA PHE A 227 9.92 -0.04 -0.38
C PHE A 227 10.50 -1.07 0.58
N TYR A 228 9.83 -1.21 1.71
CA TYR A 228 10.02 -2.33 2.61
C TYR A 228 8.69 -3.05 2.79
N TYR A 229 8.72 -4.37 2.83
CA TYR A 229 7.59 -5.24 3.08
C TYR A 229 7.94 -6.31 4.10
N CYS A 230 7.07 -6.48 5.10
CA CYS A 230 7.15 -7.57 6.06
C CYS A 230 5.75 -8.17 6.25
N ARG A 231 5.57 -9.44 5.88
CA ARG A 231 4.31 -10.15 6.13
C ARG A 231 4.40 -10.94 7.41
N LEU A 232 3.46 -10.66 8.30
CA LEU A 232 3.30 -11.31 9.59
C LEU A 232 2.04 -12.16 9.58
N GLU A 233 2.13 -13.38 10.07
CA GLU A 233 1.00 -14.26 10.33
C GLU A 233 0.76 -14.35 11.84
N LYS A 234 -0.51 -14.26 12.25
CA LYS A 234 -0.92 -14.42 13.64
C LYS A 234 -1.19 -15.89 13.93
N ARG A 235 -0.41 -16.46 14.84
CA ARG A 235 -0.60 -17.84 15.26
C ARG A 235 -1.93 -18.02 15.99
N ALA A 236 -2.47 -19.26 15.93
CA ALA A 236 -3.68 -19.63 16.64
C ALA A 236 -3.47 -19.73 18.14
#